data_2d5de38b2da7cad4d63429e85faf931a
#
_entry.id   2d5de38b2da7cad4d63429e85faf931a
#
_cell.length_a   1.000
_cell.length_b   1.000
_cell.length_c   1.000
_cell.angle_alpha   90.00
_cell.angle_beta   90.00
_cell.angle_gamma   90.00
#
_symmetry.space_group_name_H-M   'P 1'
#
loop_
_entity.id
_entity.type
_entity.pdbx_description
1 polymer ?
#
loop_
_entity_poly.entity_id
_entity_poly.type
_entity_poly.pdbx_seq_one_letter_code
_entity_poly.pdbx_strand_id
1 'polypeptide(L)'
;MTERIDTLVKGWQVVTMNKTRDIVRDGAVAVRDGLIVEVGKASELGERYEADQTLGGEKFVVTPGLVNSHIHITGEPLTRGYVPDDTPFEENVFQWLCPLYSVHTAEEERLSAQLAAVEMLKSGTTTFLEAGTIRFLDEVFDGLAEVGIRGRLGRWVWDLPPEPDVYKQNTDEAIGFLQYQLETLKSVADGRLGAWAILVGHTTCSDPLWRATRDLAS
;
A
#
# COMPACT_ATOMS: atom_id res chain seq x y z
N MET A 1 30.70 9.76 -23.84
CA MET A 1 30.84 9.67 -22.36
C MET A 1 29.62 8.91 -21.87
N THR A 2 29.82 7.82 -21.14
CA THR A 2 28.74 7.06 -20.50
C THR A 2 28.21 7.84 -19.31
N GLU A 3 26.89 7.80 -19.11
CA GLU A 3 26.24 8.39 -17.94
C GLU A 3 26.14 7.37 -16.81
N ARG A 4 26.37 7.80 -15.56
CA ARG A 4 26.26 6.91 -14.41
C ARG A 4 24.83 6.79 -13.94
N ILE A 5 24.40 5.57 -13.60
CA ILE A 5 23.08 5.20 -13.06
C ILE A 5 23.23 4.21 -11.91
N ASP A 6 22.23 4.13 -11.05
CA ASP A 6 22.26 3.20 -9.92
C ASP A 6 22.05 1.75 -10.37
N THR A 7 21.04 1.51 -11.21
CA THR A 7 20.64 0.16 -11.57
C THR A 7 20.25 0.05 -13.05
N LEU A 8 20.72 -1.01 -13.70
CA LEU A 8 20.24 -1.45 -15.00
C LEU A 8 19.54 -2.81 -14.86
N VAL A 9 18.22 -2.84 -15.08
CA VAL A 9 17.43 -4.08 -15.01
C VAL A 9 17.26 -4.62 -16.42
N LYS A 10 17.80 -5.81 -16.70
CA LYS A 10 17.76 -6.47 -18.02
C LYS A 10 16.75 -7.60 -18.07
N GLY A 11 16.08 -7.77 -19.19
CA GLY A 11 15.19 -8.89 -19.44
C GLY A 11 15.12 -9.31 -20.91
N TRP A 12 14.80 -10.58 -21.15
CA TRP A 12 14.42 -11.04 -22.50
C TRP A 12 13.26 -10.21 -23.06
N GLN A 13 12.34 -9.82 -22.18
CA GLN A 13 11.28 -8.87 -22.49
C GLN A 13 11.12 -7.87 -21.34
N VAL A 14 10.92 -6.60 -21.68
CA VAL A 14 10.43 -5.57 -20.77
C VAL A 14 9.01 -5.22 -21.18
N VAL A 15 8.05 -5.56 -20.33
CA VAL A 15 6.63 -5.24 -20.52
C VAL A 15 6.37 -3.90 -19.82
N THR A 16 6.20 -2.83 -20.57
CA THR A 16 6.22 -1.47 -19.99
C THR A 16 4.92 -1.09 -19.28
N MET A 17 3.80 -1.72 -19.62
CA MET A 17 2.45 -1.37 -19.17
C MET A 17 2.09 0.12 -19.41
N ASN A 18 2.80 0.79 -20.33
CA ASN A 18 2.49 2.16 -20.74
C ASN A 18 1.19 2.22 -21.57
N LYS A 19 0.78 3.42 -21.99
CA LYS A 19 -0.47 3.63 -22.75
C LYS A 19 -0.53 2.85 -24.05
N THR A 20 0.61 2.63 -24.71
CA THR A 20 0.76 1.87 -25.97
C THR A 20 1.00 0.39 -25.74
N ARG A 21 1.19 -0.04 -24.47
CA ARG A 21 1.47 -1.42 -24.06
C ARG A 21 2.67 -2.02 -24.78
N ASP A 22 3.73 -1.23 -24.88
CA ASP A 22 4.94 -1.63 -25.57
C ASP A 22 5.65 -2.79 -24.85
N ILE A 23 6.19 -3.72 -25.64
CA ILE A 23 7.05 -4.80 -25.18
C ILE A 23 8.39 -4.65 -25.87
N VAL A 24 9.43 -4.41 -25.08
CA VAL A 24 10.81 -4.30 -25.59
C VAL A 24 11.51 -5.64 -25.42
N ARG A 25 11.77 -6.33 -26.55
CA ARG A 25 12.58 -7.58 -26.57
C ARG A 25 14.04 -7.24 -26.36
N ASP A 26 14.75 -8.11 -25.64
CA ASP A 26 16.14 -7.89 -25.25
C ASP A 26 16.31 -6.49 -24.64
N GLY A 27 15.39 -6.19 -23.71
CA GLY A 27 15.21 -4.85 -23.16
C GLY A 27 15.93 -4.65 -21.85
N ALA A 28 16.03 -3.38 -21.49
CA ALA A 28 16.47 -2.97 -20.17
C ALA A 28 15.73 -1.73 -19.67
N VAL A 29 15.78 -1.55 -18.36
CA VAL A 29 15.27 -0.37 -17.65
C VAL A 29 16.45 0.27 -16.91
N ALA A 30 16.74 1.53 -17.20
CA ALA A 30 17.76 2.32 -16.54
C ALA A 30 17.12 3.12 -15.38
N VAL A 31 17.68 3.01 -14.18
CA VAL A 31 17.17 3.66 -12.96
C VAL A 31 18.27 4.53 -12.34
N ARG A 32 17.91 5.78 -11.99
CA ARG A 32 18.74 6.74 -11.28
C ARG A 32 17.91 7.44 -10.23
N ASP A 33 18.42 7.53 -9.01
CA ASP A 33 17.76 8.20 -7.87
C ASP A 33 16.33 7.68 -7.60
N GLY A 34 16.14 6.36 -7.76
CA GLY A 34 14.84 5.71 -7.58
C GLY A 34 13.82 5.96 -8.70
N LEU A 35 14.23 6.62 -9.80
CA LEU A 35 13.39 6.93 -10.95
C LEU A 35 13.84 6.17 -12.21
N ILE A 36 12.87 5.73 -13.01
CA ILE A 36 13.14 5.19 -14.33
C ILE A 36 13.55 6.37 -15.24
N VAL A 37 14.80 6.36 -15.72
CA VAL A 37 15.28 7.40 -16.64
C VAL A 37 15.13 6.99 -18.10
N GLU A 38 15.17 5.68 -18.39
CA GLU A 38 14.96 5.18 -19.74
C GLU A 38 14.55 3.71 -19.77
N VAL A 39 13.80 3.34 -20.80
CA VAL A 39 13.47 1.95 -21.16
C VAL A 39 13.78 1.75 -22.63
N GLY A 40 14.59 0.75 -22.98
CA GLY A 40 15.01 0.51 -24.35
C GLY A 40 15.72 -0.84 -24.53
N LYS A 41 16.44 -0.98 -25.64
CA LYS A 41 17.25 -2.17 -25.90
C LYS A 41 18.41 -2.25 -24.92
N ALA A 42 18.66 -3.45 -24.38
CA ALA A 42 19.73 -3.66 -23.42
C ALA A 42 21.14 -3.35 -23.97
N SER A 43 21.37 -3.57 -25.28
CA SER A 43 22.62 -3.18 -25.96
C SER A 43 22.80 -1.68 -25.99
N GLU A 44 21.77 -0.92 -26.40
CA GLU A 44 21.82 0.53 -26.53
C GLU A 44 22.00 1.22 -25.18
N LEU A 45 21.25 0.74 -24.15
CA LEU A 45 21.36 1.28 -22.81
C LEU A 45 22.71 0.93 -22.17
N GLY A 46 23.24 -0.26 -22.43
CA GLY A 46 24.56 -0.68 -21.95
C GLY A 46 25.73 0.12 -22.55
N GLU A 47 25.57 0.70 -23.74
CA GLU A 47 26.56 1.62 -24.35
C GLU A 47 26.49 3.04 -23.77
N ARG A 48 25.28 3.48 -23.35
CA ARG A 48 25.05 4.83 -22.83
C ARG A 48 25.24 4.96 -21.32
N TYR A 49 24.91 3.91 -20.58
CA TYR A 49 24.89 3.94 -19.12
C TYR A 49 25.93 3.01 -18.51
N GLU A 50 26.62 3.50 -17.48
CA GLU A 50 27.45 2.72 -16.57
C GLU A 50 26.66 2.56 -15.27
N ALA A 51 26.19 1.34 -14.97
CA ALA A 51 25.36 1.05 -13.81
C ALA A 51 26.19 0.53 -12.63
N ASP A 52 25.91 1.02 -11.42
CA ASP A 52 26.50 0.50 -10.19
C ASP A 52 26.06 -0.95 -9.92
N GLN A 53 24.81 -1.29 -10.32
CA GLN A 53 24.26 -2.64 -10.22
C GLN A 53 23.52 -3.04 -11.52
N THR A 54 23.72 -4.28 -11.96
CA THR A 54 22.92 -4.88 -13.03
C THR A 54 22.12 -6.06 -12.48
N LEU A 55 20.81 -6.06 -12.75
CA LEU A 55 19.87 -7.09 -12.33
C LEU A 55 19.23 -7.78 -13.54
N GLY A 56 18.73 -9.01 -13.35
CA GLY A 56 17.99 -9.75 -14.37
C GLY A 56 18.89 -10.43 -15.39
N GLY A 57 18.48 -10.49 -16.67
CA GLY A 57 19.19 -11.15 -17.77
C GLY A 57 18.23 -11.83 -18.75
N GLU A 58 18.77 -12.61 -19.69
CA GLU A 58 18.04 -13.21 -20.82
C GLU A 58 16.91 -14.18 -20.45
N LYS A 59 16.84 -14.63 -19.20
CA LYS A 59 15.81 -15.57 -18.73
C LYS A 59 14.67 -14.86 -17.99
N PHE A 60 14.72 -13.54 -17.88
CA PHE A 60 13.76 -12.77 -17.09
C PHE A 60 12.81 -11.96 -17.98
N VAL A 61 11.56 -11.88 -17.55
CA VAL A 61 10.61 -10.89 -18.03
C VAL A 61 10.54 -9.79 -16.97
N VAL A 62 10.79 -8.57 -17.39
CA VAL A 62 10.71 -7.39 -16.51
C VAL A 62 9.36 -6.72 -16.66
N THR A 63 8.66 -6.52 -15.56
CA THR A 63 7.37 -5.85 -15.51
C THR A 63 7.41 -4.75 -14.43
N PRO A 64 6.53 -3.75 -14.47
CA PRO A 64 6.26 -2.94 -13.29
C PRO A 64 5.86 -3.82 -12.11
N GLY A 65 6.14 -3.38 -10.89
CA GLY A 65 5.67 -4.07 -9.69
C GLY A 65 4.15 -4.16 -9.67
N LEU A 66 3.63 -5.24 -9.10
CA LEU A 66 2.20 -5.44 -8.95
C LEU A 66 1.60 -4.43 -7.97
N VAL A 67 0.34 -4.08 -8.18
CA VAL A 67 -0.44 -3.21 -7.30
C VAL A 67 -1.53 -4.06 -6.63
N ASN A 68 -1.46 -4.17 -5.30
CA ASN A 68 -2.56 -4.74 -4.53
C ASN A 68 -3.58 -3.63 -4.22
N SER A 69 -4.71 -3.68 -4.88
CA SER A 69 -5.75 -2.65 -4.78
C SER A 69 -6.71 -2.81 -3.59
N HIS A 70 -6.56 -3.86 -2.79
CA HIS A 70 -7.37 -4.08 -1.58
C HIS A 70 -6.64 -5.02 -0.62
N ILE A 71 -6.24 -4.50 0.54
CA ILE A 71 -5.62 -5.29 1.60
C ILE A 71 -6.00 -4.72 2.97
N HIS A 72 -6.10 -5.59 3.97
CA HIS A 72 -6.21 -5.25 5.38
C HIS A 72 -4.86 -5.48 6.06
N ILE A 73 -3.95 -4.52 5.93
CA ILE A 73 -2.52 -4.70 6.17
C ILE A 73 -2.15 -4.97 7.63
N THR A 74 -2.97 -4.51 8.58
CA THR A 74 -2.71 -4.71 10.01
C THR A 74 -3.40 -5.94 10.59
N GLY A 75 -4.53 -6.32 10.03
CA GLY A 75 -5.35 -7.40 10.56
C GLY A 75 -4.95 -8.78 10.06
N GLU A 76 -4.79 -8.94 8.75
CA GLU A 76 -4.65 -10.25 8.12
C GLU A 76 -3.48 -11.09 8.66
N PRO A 77 -2.24 -10.62 8.81
CA PRO A 77 -1.16 -11.46 9.31
C PRO A 77 -1.39 -12.00 10.72
N LEU A 78 -2.03 -11.22 11.61
CA LEU A 78 -2.26 -11.61 13.00
C LEU A 78 -3.52 -12.46 13.17
N THR A 79 -4.51 -12.32 12.29
CA THR A 79 -5.79 -13.03 12.40
C THR A 79 -5.91 -14.24 11.47
N ARG A 80 -4.98 -14.40 10.55
CA ARG A 80 -4.95 -15.49 9.58
C ARG A 80 -4.99 -16.85 10.31
N GLY A 81 -5.99 -17.66 9.98
CA GLY A 81 -6.22 -18.97 10.58
C GLY A 81 -7.11 -18.98 11.85
N TYR A 82 -7.53 -17.82 12.35
CA TYR A 82 -8.51 -17.74 13.46
C TYR A 82 -9.93 -17.55 12.98
N VAL A 83 -10.11 -16.88 11.84
CA VAL A 83 -11.42 -16.56 11.28
C VAL A 83 -11.84 -17.67 10.33
N PRO A 84 -13.03 -18.28 10.49
CA PRO A 84 -13.53 -19.30 9.57
C PRO A 84 -13.81 -18.72 8.18
N ASP A 85 -13.46 -19.45 7.12
CA ASP A 85 -13.64 -19.00 5.73
C ASP A 85 -15.09 -19.13 5.24
N ASP A 86 -15.94 -19.89 5.94
CA ASP A 86 -17.30 -20.23 5.56
C ASP A 86 -18.38 -19.43 6.30
N THR A 87 -18.00 -18.36 6.99
CA THR A 87 -18.93 -17.47 7.68
C THR A 87 -19.53 -16.41 6.75
N PRO A 88 -20.82 -16.02 6.95
CA PRO A 88 -21.38 -14.86 6.27
C PRO A 88 -20.58 -13.58 6.55
N PHE A 89 -20.58 -12.65 5.59
CA PHE A 89 -19.78 -11.40 5.67
C PHE A 89 -20.00 -10.62 6.98
N GLU A 90 -21.26 -10.41 7.38
CA GLU A 90 -21.57 -9.65 8.59
C GLU A 90 -21.07 -10.35 9.86
N GLU A 91 -21.20 -11.66 9.93
CA GLU A 91 -20.65 -12.46 11.03
C GLU A 91 -19.11 -12.41 11.03
N ASN A 92 -18.51 -12.59 9.87
CA ASN A 92 -17.06 -12.53 9.71
C ASN A 92 -16.50 -11.19 10.20
N VAL A 93 -17.06 -10.07 9.73
CA VAL A 93 -16.55 -8.73 10.07
C VAL A 93 -16.87 -8.35 11.51
N PHE A 94 -18.12 -8.48 11.94
CA PHE A 94 -18.55 -7.91 13.23
C PHE A 94 -18.39 -8.85 14.41
N GLN A 95 -18.47 -10.16 14.21
CA GLN A 95 -18.34 -11.12 15.31
C GLN A 95 -16.94 -11.71 15.44
N TRP A 96 -16.14 -11.70 14.39
CA TRP A 96 -14.77 -12.22 14.40
C TRP A 96 -13.72 -11.10 14.26
N LEU A 97 -13.70 -10.38 13.14
CA LEU A 97 -12.61 -9.45 12.84
C LEU A 97 -12.60 -8.23 13.75
N CYS A 98 -13.72 -7.57 13.97
CA CYS A 98 -13.77 -6.40 14.85
C CYS A 98 -13.32 -6.69 16.28
N PRO A 99 -13.79 -7.78 16.95
CA PRO A 99 -13.26 -8.16 18.25
C PRO A 99 -11.77 -8.50 18.25
N LEU A 100 -11.27 -9.23 17.24
CA LEU A 100 -9.86 -9.56 17.13
C LEU A 100 -9.00 -8.28 16.96
N TYR A 101 -9.36 -7.41 16.03
CA TYR A 101 -8.60 -6.15 15.80
C TYR A 101 -8.69 -5.20 16.98
N SER A 102 -9.77 -5.27 17.79
CA SER A 102 -9.95 -4.40 18.94
C SER A 102 -8.93 -4.61 20.05
N VAL A 103 -8.31 -5.77 20.12
CA VAL A 103 -7.32 -6.12 21.15
C VAL A 103 -5.87 -5.93 20.68
N HIS A 104 -5.64 -5.63 19.41
CA HIS A 104 -4.30 -5.35 18.92
C HIS A 104 -3.71 -4.10 19.57
N THR A 105 -2.44 -4.17 19.90
CA THR A 105 -1.63 -3.03 20.34
C THR A 105 -1.03 -2.30 19.14
N ALA A 106 -0.52 -1.10 19.37
CA ALA A 106 0.19 -0.32 18.34
C ALA A 106 1.41 -1.07 17.77
N GLU A 107 2.16 -1.76 18.63
CA GLU A 107 3.32 -2.57 18.23
C GLU A 107 2.91 -3.78 17.37
N GLU A 108 1.79 -4.43 17.72
CA GLU A 108 1.27 -5.56 16.93
C GLU A 108 0.76 -5.11 15.56
N GLU A 109 0.03 -4.00 15.46
CA GLU A 109 -0.38 -3.46 14.17
C GLU A 109 0.83 -3.05 13.31
N ARG A 110 1.83 -2.40 13.90
CA ARG A 110 3.09 -2.07 13.22
C ARG A 110 3.78 -3.33 12.69
N LEU A 111 3.97 -4.35 13.52
CA LEU A 111 4.60 -5.62 13.14
C LEU A 111 3.81 -6.34 12.04
N SER A 112 2.47 -6.39 12.18
CA SER A 112 1.60 -7.01 11.19
C SER A 112 1.74 -6.33 9.83
N ALA A 113 1.72 -4.99 9.80
CA ALA A 113 1.91 -4.22 8.59
C ALA A 113 3.28 -4.47 7.95
N GLN A 114 4.35 -4.56 8.73
CA GLN A 114 5.68 -4.89 8.24
C GLN A 114 5.73 -6.30 7.63
N LEU A 115 5.13 -7.30 8.28
CA LEU A 115 5.05 -8.67 7.77
C LEU A 115 4.29 -8.73 6.44
N ALA A 116 3.12 -8.11 6.37
CA ALA A 116 2.34 -8.03 5.14
C ALA A 116 3.11 -7.33 4.00
N ALA A 117 3.80 -6.23 4.31
CA ALA A 117 4.60 -5.50 3.33
C ALA A 117 5.76 -6.35 2.79
N VAL A 118 6.46 -7.09 3.66
CA VAL A 118 7.54 -8.02 3.26
C VAL A 118 6.99 -9.15 2.39
N GLU A 119 5.85 -9.75 2.75
CA GLU A 119 5.20 -10.78 1.92
C GLU A 119 4.83 -10.24 0.54
N MET A 120 4.26 -9.03 0.47
CA MET A 120 3.94 -8.35 -0.79
C MET A 120 5.18 -8.12 -1.65
N LEU A 121 6.24 -7.54 -1.09
CA LEU A 121 7.49 -7.29 -1.83
C LEU A 121 8.12 -8.57 -2.34
N LYS A 122 8.14 -9.64 -1.53
CA LYS A 122 8.66 -10.96 -1.94
C LYS A 122 7.83 -11.62 -3.05
N SER A 123 6.56 -11.28 -3.17
CA SER A 123 5.67 -11.75 -4.25
C SER A 123 5.61 -10.81 -5.47
N GLY A 124 6.40 -9.73 -5.48
CA GLY A 124 6.45 -8.76 -6.58
C GLY A 124 5.42 -7.62 -6.50
N THR A 125 4.65 -7.53 -5.41
CA THR A 125 3.74 -6.41 -5.16
C THR A 125 4.52 -5.25 -4.53
N THR A 126 4.56 -4.11 -5.20
CA THR A 126 5.35 -2.94 -4.77
C THR A 126 4.50 -1.77 -4.28
N THR A 127 3.20 -1.85 -4.49
CA THR A 127 2.25 -0.80 -4.11
C THR A 127 0.96 -1.44 -3.60
N PHE A 128 0.36 -0.85 -2.57
CA PHE A 128 -0.92 -1.32 -2.03
C PHE A 128 -1.89 -0.17 -1.73
N LEU A 129 -3.18 -0.52 -1.68
CA LEU A 129 -4.26 0.30 -1.15
C LEU A 129 -4.88 -0.42 0.05
N GLU A 130 -4.75 0.17 1.22
CA GLU A 130 -5.30 -0.36 2.46
C GLU A 130 -6.80 -0.05 2.54
N ALA A 131 -7.59 -1.02 2.98
CA ALA A 131 -9.04 -0.97 2.94
C ALA A 131 -9.71 -0.64 4.30
N GLY A 132 -8.93 -0.18 5.28
CA GLY A 132 -9.45 0.32 6.56
C GLY A 132 -9.51 -0.74 7.66
N THR A 133 -8.36 -1.06 8.27
CA THR A 133 -8.28 -1.88 9.50
C THR A 133 -7.37 -1.26 10.55
N ILE A 134 -6.79 -0.10 10.25
CA ILE A 134 -5.75 0.50 11.08
C ILE A 134 -6.36 1.34 12.20
N ARG A 135 -5.93 1.13 13.43
CA ARG A 135 -6.24 1.97 14.59
C ARG A 135 -5.07 2.88 14.96
N PHE A 136 -3.86 2.39 14.88
CA PHE A 136 -2.63 3.09 15.26
C PHE A 136 -1.86 3.53 14.01
N LEU A 137 -2.39 4.56 13.36
CA LEU A 137 -1.98 4.93 12.01
C LEU A 137 -0.52 5.41 11.94
N ASP A 138 -0.06 6.20 12.90
CA ASP A 138 1.29 6.75 12.91
C ASP A 138 2.34 5.64 13.03
N GLU A 139 2.13 4.69 13.94
CA GLU A 139 3.04 3.55 14.14
C GLU A 139 3.10 2.63 12.91
N VAL A 140 1.97 2.47 12.23
CA VAL A 140 1.91 1.70 10.98
C VAL A 140 2.66 2.43 9.86
N PHE A 141 2.50 3.75 9.74
CA PHE A 141 3.28 4.55 8.78
C PHE A 141 4.79 4.41 9.02
N ASP A 142 5.23 4.52 10.28
CA ASP A 142 6.64 4.36 10.65
C ASP A 142 7.17 2.97 10.27
N GLY A 143 6.41 1.92 10.61
CA GLY A 143 6.79 0.55 10.28
C GLY A 143 6.90 0.30 8.77
N LEU A 144 5.98 0.82 7.99
CA LEU A 144 5.98 0.68 6.52
C LEU A 144 7.07 1.53 5.85
N ALA A 145 7.40 2.69 6.42
CA ALA A 145 8.50 3.53 5.94
C ALA A 145 9.85 2.80 6.03
N GLU A 146 10.07 2.03 7.11
CA GLU A 146 11.27 1.20 7.29
C GLU A 146 11.37 0.08 6.26
N VAL A 147 10.25 -0.57 5.91
CA VAL A 147 10.21 -1.65 4.90
C VAL A 147 10.42 -1.08 3.49
N GLY A 148 9.97 0.13 3.22
CA GLY A 148 10.18 0.82 1.96
C GLY A 148 9.13 0.57 0.86
N ILE A 149 8.01 -0.07 1.18
CA ILE A 149 6.89 -0.29 0.23
C ILE A 149 6.15 1.03 -0.07
N ARG A 150 5.45 1.07 -1.19
CA ARG A 150 4.54 2.18 -1.56
C ARG A 150 3.11 1.86 -1.15
N GLY A 151 2.36 2.86 -0.66
CA GLY A 151 0.95 2.61 -0.29
C GLY A 151 0.13 3.85 -0.03
N ARG A 152 -1.18 3.62 -0.03
CA ARG A 152 -2.18 4.55 0.49
C ARG A 152 -2.96 3.84 1.57
N LEU A 153 -3.05 4.46 2.73
CA LEU A 153 -3.65 3.85 3.91
C LEU A 153 -4.37 4.90 4.74
N GLY A 154 -5.23 4.45 5.62
CA GLY A 154 -5.99 5.32 6.50
C GLY A 154 -6.55 4.57 7.69
N ARG A 155 -6.90 5.32 8.73
CA ARG A 155 -7.55 4.78 9.91
C ARG A 155 -8.97 4.32 9.57
N TRP A 156 -9.47 3.34 10.28
CA TRP A 156 -10.91 3.05 10.32
C TRP A 156 -11.68 4.26 10.79
N VAL A 157 -12.58 4.75 9.94
CA VAL A 157 -13.43 5.89 10.25
C VAL A 157 -14.89 5.51 10.03
N TRP A 158 -15.68 5.66 11.07
CA TRP A 158 -17.12 5.51 11.13
C TRP A 158 -17.68 6.32 12.31
N ASP A 159 -18.97 6.62 12.32
CA ASP A 159 -19.65 7.31 13.41
C ASP A 159 -20.90 6.57 13.91
N LEU A 160 -21.17 5.41 13.32
CA LEU A 160 -22.15 4.42 13.76
C LEU A 160 -21.43 3.07 13.96
N PRO A 161 -20.42 3.01 14.87
CA PRO A 161 -19.53 1.86 14.94
C PRO A 161 -20.23 0.63 15.51
N PRO A 162 -19.74 -0.57 15.14
CA PRO A 162 -20.14 -1.81 15.81
C PRO A 162 -19.53 -1.91 17.22
N GLU A 163 -19.95 -2.89 17.97
CA GLU A 163 -19.21 -3.34 19.15
C GLU A 163 -17.85 -3.96 18.75
N PRO A 164 -16.80 -3.89 19.58
CA PRO A 164 -16.82 -3.37 20.96
C PRO A 164 -16.61 -1.84 21.06
N ASP A 165 -16.84 -1.32 22.25
CA ASP A 165 -16.76 0.11 22.61
C ASP A 165 -15.48 0.84 22.19
N VAL A 166 -14.40 0.13 22.01
CA VAL A 166 -13.10 0.68 21.56
C VAL A 166 -13.19 1.39 20.19
N TYR A 167 -14.20 1.06 19.39
CA TYR A 167 -14.46 1.69 18.10
C TYR A 167 -15.44 2.87 18.17
N LYS A 168 -16.01 3.17 19.37
CA LYS A 168 -16.94 4.29 19.52
C LYS A 168 -16.26 5.60 19.18
N GLN A 169 -16.86 6.30 18.26
CA GLN A 169 -16.50 7.66 17.88
C GLN A 169 -17.77 8.35 17.37
N ASN A 170 -17.95 9.61 17.70
CA ASN A 170 -19.02 10.42 17.15
C ASN A 170 -18.59 11.03 15.80
N THR A 171 -19.53 11.71 15.13
CA THR A 171 -19.28 12.29 13.80
C THR A 171 -18.13 13.31 13.81
N ASP A 172 -18.03 14.17 14.83
CA ASP A 172 -16.98 15.19 14.92
C ASP A 172 -15.60 14.55 15.15
N GLU A 173 -15.52 13.52 15.99
CA GLU A 173 -14.30 12.74 16.20
C GLU A 173 -13.87 12.03 14.91
N ALA A 174 -14.82 11.41 14.20
CA ALA A 174 -14.57 10.74 12.92
C ALA A 174 -14.05 11.72 11.86
N ILE A 175 -14.64 12.91 11.76
CA ILE A 175 -14.15 13.98 10.88
C ILE A 175 -12.76 14.45 11.31
N GLY A 176 -12.50 14.60 12.60
CA GLY A 176 -11.19 14.97 13.14
C GLY A 176 -10.09 13.98 12.75
N PHE A 177 -10.36 12.66 12.78
CA PHE A 177 -9.41 11.66 12.30
C PHE A 177 -9.14 11.77 10.79
N LEU A 178 -10.17 12.01 9.98
CA LEU A 178 -9.99 12.22 8.54
C LEU A 178 -9.14 13.46 8.25
N GLN A 179 -9.42 14.58 8.93
CA GLN A 179 -8.65 15.82 8.80
C GLN A 179 -7.18 15.58 9.16
N TYR A 180 -6.93 15.01 10.34
CA TYR A 180 -5.57 14.71 10.80
C TYR A 180 -4.79 13.90 9.77
N GLN A 181 -5.33 12.75 9.33
CA GLN A 181 -4.59 11.88 8.41
C GLN A 181 -4.37 12.51 7.03
N LEU A 182 -5.34 13.24 6.49
CA LEU A 182 -5.22 13.86 5.17
C LEU A 182 -4.30 15.09 5.16
N GLU A 183 -4.20 15.82 6.27
CA GLU A 183 -3.31 16.97 6.41
C GLU A 183 -1.89 16.56 6.81
N THR A 184 -1.76 15.70 7.82
CA THR A 184 -0.48 15.37 8.46
C THR A 184 0.26 14.25 7.72
N LEU A 185 -0.47 13.22 7.27
CA LEU A 185 0.10 12.02 6.66
C LEU A 185 -0.07 11.96 5.12
N LYS A 186 -0.29 13.12 4.51
CA LYS A 186 -0.48 13.24 3.05
C LYS A 186 0.69 12.69 2.24
N SER A 187 1.90 12.86 2.73
CA SER A 187 3.13 12.42 2.05
C SER A 187 4.20 12.08 3.10
N VAL A 188 4.51 10.81 3.22
CA VAL A 188 5.51 10.26 4.16
C VAL A 188 6.52 9.43 3.37
N ALA A 189 7.74 9.26 3.89
CA ALA A 189 8.80 8.45 3.29
C ALA A 189 9.06 8.83 1.81
N ASP A 190 9.32 10.12 1.56
CA ASP A 190 9.59 10.68 0.22
C ASP A 190 8.44 10.45 -0.78
N GLY A 191 7.19 10.50 -0.29
CA GLY A 191 5.98 10.31 -1.08
C GLY A 191 5.62 8.86 -1.42
N ARG A 192 6.39 7.90 -0.93
CA ARG A 192 6.06 6.47 -1.09
C ARG A 192 4.78 6.10 -0.37
N LEU A 193 4.57 6.64 0.81
CA LEU A 193 3.37 6.44 1.61
C LEU A 193 2.55 7.73 1.67
N GLY A 194 1.25 7.59 1.83
CA GLY A 194 0.36 8.71 2.05
C GLY A 194 -1.01 8.26 2.54
N ALA A 195 -1.66 9.12 3.30
CA ALA A 195 -3.02 8.86 3.74
C ALA A 195 -4.04 9.11 2.63
N TRP A 196 -5.16 8.41 2.71
CA TRP A 196 -6.36 8.65 1.93
C TRP A 196 -7.59 8.56 2.83
N ALA A 197 -8.74 9.06 2.34
CA ALA A 197 -9.98 8.98 3.07
C ALA A 197 -10.58 7.58 2.97
N ILE A 198 -10.79 6.94 4.13
CA ILE A 198 -11.40 5.61 4.23
C ILE A 198 -12.63 5.71 5.13
N LEU A 199 -13.75 5.19 4.65
CA LEU A 199 -14.96 4.97 5.44
C LEU A 199 -15.29 3.47 5.44
N VAL A 200 -15.76 2.98 6.56
CA VAL A 200 -16.08 1.55 6.73
C VAL A 200 -17.57 1.29 6.54
N GLY A 201 -17.97 1.08 5.28
CA GLY A 201 -19.33 0.67 4.90
C GLY A 201 -20.39 1.76 5.01
N HIS A 202 -21.58 1.48 4.46
CA HIS A 202 -22.69 2.44 4.52
C HIS A 202 -23.56 2.30 5.77
N THR A 203 -23.57 1.15 6.42
CA THR A 203 -24.35 0.92 7.64
C THR A 203 -23.68 1.48 8.90
N THR A 204 -22.40 1.80 8.81
CA THR A 204 -21.55 2.29 9.91
C THR A 204 -21.18 3.75 9.80
N CYS A 205 -21.63 4.44 8.74
CA CYS A 205 -21.34 5.85 8.51
C CYS A 205 -22.63 6.64 8.24
N SER A 206 -22.78 7.76 8.93
CA SER A 206 -23.90 8.67 8.72
C SER A 206 -23.75 9.52 7.46
N ASP A 207 -24.86 10.04 6.93
CA ASP A 207 -24.84 11.01 5.81
C ASP A 207 -23.95 12.24 6.06
N PRO A 208 -23.93 12.85 7.26
CA PRO A 208 -23.01 13.94 7.57
C PRO A 208 -21.54 13.54 7.39
N LEU A 209 -21.14 12.36 7.88
CA LEU A 209 -19.77 11.88 7.74
C LEU A 209 -19.41 11.64 6.27
N TRP A 210 -20.30 11.05 5.46
CA TRP A 210 -20.10 10.87 4.03
C TRP A 210 -19.85 12.18 3.30
N ARG A 211 -20.65 13.23 3.61
CA ARG A 211 -20.51 14.56 3.00
C ARG A 211 -19.19 15.23 3.39
N ALA A 212 -18.85 15.21 4.69
CA ALA A 212 -17.59 15.75 5.17
C ALA A 212 -16.37 15.05 4.54
N THR A 213 -16.41 13.71 4.41
CA THR A 213 -15.35 12.94 3.78
C THR A 213 -15.13 13.34 2.32
N ARG A 214 -16.21 13.52 1.55
CA ARG A 214 -16.14 14.00 0.17
C ARG A 214 -15.46 15.37 0.09
N ASP A 215 -15.86 16.29 0.97
CA ASP A 215 -15.36 17.66 0.96
C ASP A 215 -13.88 17.74 1.38
N LEU A 216 -13.44 16.86 2.28
CA LEU A 216 -12.03 16.73 2.69
C LEU A 216 -11.15 16.04 1.64
N ALA A 217 -11.71 15.15 0.84
CA ALA A 217 -10.97 14.39 -0.18
C ALA A 217 -10.84 15.12 -1.53
N SER A 218 -11.51 16.27 -1.69
CA SER A 218 -11.50 17.07 -2.92
C SER A 218 -10.39 18.13 -2.90
#